data_81c11a446701aff6b96f72301a247361
#
_entry.id   81c11a446701aff6b96f72301a247361
#
_cell.length_a   1.000
_cell.length_b   1.000
_cell.length_c   1.000
_cell.angle_alpha   90.00
_cell.angle_beta   90.00
_cell.angle_gamma   90.00
#
_symmetry.space_group_name_H-M   'P 1'
#
loop_
_entity.id
_entity.type
_entity.pdbx_description
1 polymer ?
#
loop_
_entity_poly.entity_id
_entity_poly.type
_entity_poly.pdbx_seq_one_letter_code
_entity_poly.pdbx_strand_id
1 'polypeptide(L)'
;MFAVAAEPYCAWWLKDTNSTFLRGIDTSYFRYLAEVHSKALDGEDKQRAAVALRTSYYHGLETLFMLIFAAVQAPKAVVGWLLKCRSVQLRKLVMETTSGKLRPISTMWKLEEASWPRVSKLVNGRIFAGQEECEAMQRAFAQLWERFANDFTEECVVDEYNSFKHGFRAHVGGGPSMVATPPKGASAEPFKIASDFGSTFFVPRELESPRPGFKHLFRIAYCHVNIQPTAMVSALSMISISINNVVAFLRLANGHLAEGLEIRKPTKMEAFDPAAEPLGGLVAVTLKPNVTIPDNEFPQLTKDRILERLAARRPAGGKAA
;
A
#
# COMPACT_ATOMS: atom_id res chain seq x y z
N MET A 1 18.48 -21.90 0.58
CA MET A 1 18.52 -20.94 -0.52
C MET A 1 17.09 -20.54 -0.88
N PHE A 2 16.87 -19.27 -1.26
CA PHE A 2 15.59 -18.73 -1.71
C PHE A 2 15.85 -17.55 -2.65
N ALA A 3 14.81 -17.06 -3.31
CA ALA A 3 14.90 -15.86 -4.14
C ALA A 3 13.86 -14.84 -3.71
N VAL A 4 14.20 -13.55 -3.84
CA VAL A 4 13.29 -12.42 -3.73
C VAL A 4 13.23 -11.78 -5.11
N ALA A 5 12.07 -11.79 -5.73
CA ALA A 5 11.94 -11.52 -7.16
C ALA A 5 12.90 -12.41 -7.97
N ALA A 6 13.92 -11.86 -8.60
CA ALA A 6 14.95 -12.62 -9.33
C ALA A 6 16.30 -12.70 -8.58
N GLU A 7 16.43 -12.11 -7.40
CA GLU A 7 17.69 -12.05 -6.67
C GLU A 7 17.85 -13.27 -5.74
N PRO A 8 18.94 -14.07 -5.86
CA PRO A 8 19.18 -15.23 -5.02
C PRO A 8 19.77 -14.84 -3.66
N TYR A 9 19.31 -15.53 -2.61
CA TYR A 9 19.80 -15.36 -1.24
C TYR A 9 20.05 -16.71 -0.55
N CYS A 10 20.92 -16.67 0.46
CA CYS A 10 21.22 -17.78 1.34
C CYS A 10 21.07 -17.36 2.80
N ALA A 11 20.41 -18.15 3.61
CA ALA A 11 20.30 -17.91 5.05
C ALA A 11 20.34 -19.23 5.82
N TRP A 12 20.77 -19.16 7.10
CA TRP A 12 20.88 -20.29 8.03
C TRP A 12 19.80 -20.17 9.12
N TRP A 13 19.56 -21.28 9.83
CA TRP A 13 18.57 -21.39 10.94
C TRP A 13 17.14 -20.98 10.58
N LEU A 14 16.77 -21.12 9.33
CA LEU A 14 15.46 -20.68 8.84
C LEU A 14 14.31 -21.45 9.47
N LYS A 15 14.48 -22.75 9.78
CA LYS A 15 13.38 -23.59 10.26
C LYS A 15 12.83 -23.11 11.59
N ASP A 16 13.68 -22.95 12.59
CA ASP A 16 13.27 -22.55 13.95
C ASP A 16 12.84 -21.09 13.96
N THR A 17 13.56 -20.23 13.23
CA THR A 17 13.23 -18.81 13.08
C THR A 17 11.87 -18.62 12.40
N ASN A 18 11.59 -19.34 11.32
CA ASN A 18 10.27 -19.30 10.66
C ASN A 18 9.16 -19.77 11.60
N SER A 19 9.38 -20.88 12.31
CA SER A 19 8.38 -21.43 13.24
C SER A 19 8.06 -20.46 14.37
N THR A 20 9.08 -19.84 14.96
CA THR A 20 8.91 -18.85 16.03
C THR A 20 8.19 -17.60 15.51
N PHE A 21 8.61 -17.08 14.37
CA PHE A 21 8.00 -15.92 13.74
C PHE A 21 6.52 -16.17 13.42
N LEU A 22 6.20 -17.25 12.72
CA LEU A 22 4.84 -17.56 12.30
C LEU A 22 3.90 -17.82 13.48
N ARG A 23 4.40 -18.29 14.63
CA ARG A 23 3.61 -18.41 15.86
C ARG A 23 3.37 -17.09 16.55
N GLY A 24 4.29 -16.12 16.42
CA GLY A 24 4.22 -14.82 17.06
C GLY A 24 3.43 -13.76 16.29
N ILE A 25 3.02 -14.02 15.05
CA ILE A 25 2.23 -13.03 14.28
C ILE A 25 0.85 -12.87 14.90
N ASP A 26 0.52 -11.64 15.31
CA ASP A 26 -0.85 -11.26 15.66
C ASP A 26 -1.67 -10.98 14.39
N THR A 27 -2.43 -11.97 13.95
CA THR A 27 -3.28 -11.87 12.75
C THR A 27 -4.51 -10.99 12.97
N SER A 28 -4.81 -10.57 14.20
CA SER A 28 -5.94 -9.69 14.54
C SER A 28 -5.56 -8.23 14.66
N TYR A 29 -4.27 -7.89 14.57
CA TYR A 29 -3.75 -6.54 14.81
C TYR A 29 -4.45 -5.45 13.98
N PHE A 30 -4.64 -5.68 12.68
CA PHE A 30 -5.29 -4.68 11.83
C PHE A 30 -6.79 -4.53 12.12
N ARG A 31 -7.47 -5.59 12.52
CA ARG A 31 -8.86 -5.51 13.01
C ARG A 31 -8.93 -4.72 14.31
N TYR A 32 -8.00 -4.95 15.23
CA TYR A 32 -7.89 -4.17 16.46
C TYR A 32 -7.74 -2.67 16.17
N LEU A 33 -6.84 -2.29 15.23
CA LEU A 33 -6.68 -0.91 14.82
C LEU A 33 -7.97 -0.32 14.22
N ALA A 34 -8.68 -1.10 13.40
CA ALA A 34 -9.97 -0.70 12.87
C ALA A 34 -11.00 -0.43 13.97
N GLU A 35 -11.10 -1.30 14.95
CA GLU A 35 -12.02 -1.17 16.09
C GLU A 35 -11.68 0.04 16.98
N VAL A 36 -10.40 0.31 17.22
CA VAL A 36 -9.96 1.46 18.02
C VAL A 36 -10.29 2.77 17.32
N HIS A 37 -9.91 2.90 16.05
CA HIS A 37 -10.08 4.16 15.33
C HIS A 37 -11.52 4.41 14.88
N SER A 38 -12.32 3.36 14.64
CA SER A 38 -13.74 3.54 14.29
C SER A 38 -14.53 4.26 15.38
N LYS A 39 -14.21 4.01 16.66
CA LYS A 39 -14.86 4.66 17.82
C LYS A 39 -14.62 6.17 17.90
N ALA A 40 -13.55 6.65 17.28
CA ALA A 40 -13.19 8.07 17.28
C ALA A 40 -13.73 8.84 16.07
N LEU A 41 -14.42 8.17 15.13
CA LEU A 41 -14.92 8.81 13.90
C LEU A 41 -16.05 9.82 14.14
N ASP A 42 -16.78 9.67 15.24
CA ASP A 42 -17.87 10.58 15.60
C ASP A 42 -17.45 11.70 16.58
N GLY A 43 -16.16 11.69 17.00
CA GLY A 43 -15.62 12.61 18.00
C GLY A 43 -14.81 13.77 17.41
N GLU A 44 -14.17 14.53 18.31
CA GLU A 44 -13.29 15.63 17.94
C GLU A 44 -12.06 15.17 17.13
N ASP A 45 -11.61 13.95 17.36
CA ASP A 45 -10.45 13.36 16.69
C ASP A 45 -10.81 12.64 15.38
N LYS A 46 -12.02 12.82 14.84
CA LYS A 46 -12.51 12.11 13.65
C LYS A 46 -11.56 12.15 12.45
N GLN A 47 -10.95 13.29 12.18
CA GLN A 47 -10.00 13.46 11.08
C GLN A 47 -8.70 12.65 11.30
N ARG A 48 -8.18 12.68 12.54
CA ARG A 48 -7.00 11.90 12.91
C ARG A 48 -7.27 10.40 12.85
N ALA A 49 -8.46 9.99 13.30
CA ALA A 49 -8.90 8.59 13.23
C ALA A 49 -9.01 8.09 11.78
N ALA A 50 -9.57 8.92 10.89
CA ALA A 50 -9.66 8.59 9.47
C ALA A 50 -8.28 8.40 8.82
N VAL A 51 -7.32 9.30 9.11
CA VAL A 51 -5.94 9.16 8.62
C VAL A 51 -5.23 7.95 9.23
N ALA A 52 -5.48 7.66 10.51
CA ALA A 52 -4.93 6.46 11.16
C ALA A 52 -5.47 5.18 10.53
N LEU A 53 -6.77 5.10 10.22
CA LEU A 53 -7.37 4.00 9.46
C LEU A 53 -6.73 3.85 8.08
N ARG A 54 -6.54 4.97 7.37
CA ARG A 54 -5.92 4.98 6.05
C ARG A 54 -4.48 4.49 6.08
N THR A 55 -3.68 4.97 7.03
CA THR A 55 -2.30 4.53 7.24
C THR A 55 -2.23 3.05 7.61
N SER A 56 -3.13 2.60 8.49
CA SER A 56 -3.26 1.20 8.89
C SER A 56 -3.64 0.31 7.72
N TYR A 57 -4.50 0.79 6.82
CA TYR A 57 -4.89 0.08 5.60
C TYR A 57 -3.69 -0.20 4.70
N TYR A 58 -2.85 0.81 4.44
CA TYR A 58 -1.65 0.61 3.63
C TYR A 58 -0.63 -0.31 4.27
N HIS A 59 -0.38 -0.14 5.56
CA HIS A 59 0.48 -1.04 6.31
C HIS A 59 -0.06 -2.48 6.27
N GLY A 60 -1.38 -2.63 6.36
CA GLY A 60 -2.05 -3.92 6.23
C GLY A 60 -1.87 -4.55 4.85
N LEU A 61 -2.00 -3.78 3.78
CA LEU A 61 -1.74 -4.23 2.40
C LEU A 61 -0.28 -4.64 2.22
N GLU A 62 0.67 -3.82 2.67
CA GLU A 62 2.11 -4.15 2.60
C GLU A 62 2.39 -5.47 3.33
N THR A 63 1.87 -5.62 4.55
CA THR A 63 2.03 -6.85 5.35
C THR A 63 1.40 -8.08 4.67
N LEU A 64 0.18 -7.95 4.15
CA LEU A 64 -0.51 -9.02 3.45
C LEU A 64 0.27 -9.50 2.23
N PHE A 65 0.68 -8.57 1.36
CA PHE A 65 1.41 -8.93 0.14
C PHE A 65 2.81 -9.46 0.45
N MET A 66 3.50 -8.94 1.45
CA MET A 66 4.76 -9.52 1.93
C MET A 66 4.59 -11.00 2.30
N LEU A 67 3.55 -11.34 3.06
CA LEU A 67 3.28 -12.72 3.47
C LEU A 67 2.84 -13.60 2.29
N ILE A 68 1.97 -13.09 1.39
CA ILE A 68 1.56 -13.81 0.18
C ILE A 68 2.78 -14.15 -0.68
N PHE A 69 3.66 -13.19 -0.96
CA PHE A 69 4.81 -13.47 -1.83
C PHE A 69 5.90 -14.29 -1.14
N ALA A 70 6.04 -14.20 0.18
CA ALA A 70 6.84 -15.16 0.93
C ALA A 70 6.28 -16.59 0.78
N ALA A 71 4.94 -16.76 0.82
CA ALA A 71 4.28 -18.04 0.60
C ALA A 71 4.49 -18.58 -0.84
N VAL A 72 4.44 -17.69 -1.83
CA VAL A 72 4.60 -18.06 -3.25
C VAL A 72 6.07 -18.36 -3.60
N GLN A 73 7.02 -17.54 -3.15
CA GLN A 73 8.41 -17.64 -3.57
C GLN A 73 9.31 -18.43 -2.61
N ALA A 74 9.08 -18.34 -1.30
CA ALA A 74 9.99 -18.87 -0.29
C ALA A 74 9.27 -19.38 0.98
N PRO A 75 8.30 -20.31 0.87
CA PRO A 75 7.49 -20.75 2.01
C PRO A 75 8.30 -21.37 3.15
N LYS A 76 9.49 -21.93 2.85
CA LYS A 76 10.44 -22.48 3.84
C LYS A 76 11.47 -21.48 4.33
N ALA A 77 11.46 -20.24 3.82
CA ALA A 77 12.41 -19.18 4.16
C ALA A 77 11.71 -17.83 4.40
N VAL A 78 10.53 -17.87 5.01
CA VAL A 78 9.64 -16.72 5.18
C VAL A 78 10.37 -15.50 5.78
N VAL A 79 11.00 -15.68 6.94
CA VAL A 79 11.71 -14.56 7.61
C VAL A 79 12.84 -14.02 6.74
N GLY A 80 13.63 -14.91 6.13
CA GLY A 80 14.71 -14.48 5.23
C GLY A 80 14.19 -13.67 4.05
N TRP A 81 13.07 -14.10 3.45
CA TRP A 81 12.41 -13.40 2.35
C TRP A 81 11.90 -12.02 2.78
N LEU A 82 11.19 -11.94 3.92
CA LEU A 82 10.66 -10.68 4.46
C LEU A 82 11.77 -9.66 4.75
N LEU A 83 12.91 -10.11 5.28
CA LEU A 83 14.05 -9.24 5.58
C LEU A 83 14.76 -8.70 4.34
N LYS A 84 14.63 -9.36 3.20
CA LYS A 84 15.32 -9.00 1.95
C LYS A 84 14.43 -8.29 0.93
N CYS A 85 13.13 -8.48 1.00
CA CYS A 85 12.20 -7.85 0.08
C CYS A 85 12.08 -6.35 0.38
N ARG A 86 12.35 -5.53 -0.62
CA ARG A 86 12.17 -4.08 -0.57
C ARG A 86 10.79 -3.70 -1.13
N SER A 87 10.22 -2.60 -0.67
CA SER A 87 8.89 -2.12 -1.09
C SER A 87 8.76 -1.97 -2.62
N VAL A 88 9.84 -1.56 -3.32
CA VAL A 88 9.85 -1.48 -4.79
C VAL A 88 9.75 -2.86 -5.43
N GLN A 89 10.45 -3.86 -4.89
CA GLN A 89 10.38 -5.25 -5.38
C GLN A 89 8.99 -5.84 -5.10
N LEU A 90 8.45 -5.59 -3.92
CA LEU A 90 7.09 -6.03 -3.55
C LEU A 90 6.05 -5.48 -4.53
N ARG A 91 6.10 -4.18 -4.81
CA ARG A 91 5.18 -3.54 -5.76
C ARG A 91 5.28 -4.17 -7.15
N LYS A 92 6.50 -4.41 -7.64
CA LYS A 92 6.73 -5.08 -8.92
C LYS A 92 6.09 -6.47 -8.95
N LEU A 93 6.26 -7.27 -7.88
CA LEU A 93 5.66 -8.60 -7.77
C LEU A 93 4.13 -8.53 -7.80
N VAL A 94 3.52 -7.56 -7.11
CA VAL A 94 2.06 -7.32 -7.15
C VAL A 94 1.61 -6.99 -8.58
N MET A 95 2.26 -6.04 -9.26
CA MET A 95 1.92 -5.66 -10.64
C MET A 95 2.08 -6.83 -11.61
N GLU A 96 3.14 -7.62 -11.50
CA GLU A 96 3.38 -8.79 -12.34
C GLU A 96 2.30 -9.88 -12.12
N THR A 97 1.83 -10.06 -10.87
CA THR A 97 0.75 -10.99 -10.54
C THR A 97 -0.58 -10.53 -11.10
N THR A 98 -0.90 -9.24 -10.97
CA THR A 98 -2.13 -8.64 -11.52
C THR A 98 -2.16 -8.75 -13.05
N SER A 99 -1.02 -8.59 -13.70
CA SER A 99 -0.91 -8.76 -15.17
C SER A 99 -0.75 -10.22 -15.61
N GLY A 100 -0.72 -11.20 -14.70
CA GLY A 100 -0.51 -12.61 -15.02
C GLY A 100 0.90 -12.95 -15.53
N LYS A 101 1.88 -12.07 -15.34
CA LYS A 101 3.25 -12.22 -15.86
C LYS A 101 4.25 -12.76 -14.85
N LEU A 102 3.87 -12.86 -13.57
CA LEU A 102 4.77 -13.35 -12.54
C LEU A 102 5.05 -14.84 -12.74
N ARG A 103 6.31 -15.19 -12.94
CA ARG A 103 6.79 -16.56 -12.93
C ARG A 103 7.39 -16.88 -11.56
N PRO A 104 6.73 -17.69 -10.72
CA PRO A 104 7.27 -18.01 -9.40
C PRO A 104 8.56 -18.80 -9.52
N ILE A 105 9.58 -18.41 -8.77
CA ILE A 105 10.87 -19.09 -8.76
C ILE A 105 10.84 -20.32 -7.84
N SER A 106 9.79 -20.47 -7.03
CA SER A 106 9.67 -21.60 -6.12
C SER A 106 9.38 -22.90 -6.86
N THR A 107 10.28 -23.86 -6.73
CA THR A 107 10.07 -25.24 -7.20
C THR A 107 9.04 -26.02 -6.38
N MET A 108 8.64 -25.50 -5.22
CA MET A 108 7.76 -26.20 -4.28
C MET A 108 6.33 -26.32 -4.78
N TRP A 109 5.83 -25.34 -5.52
CA TRP A 109 4.41 -25.25 -5.88
C TRP A 109 4.09 -25.63 -7.32
N LYS A 110 5.06 -25.87 -8.18
CA LYS A 110 4.86 -26.16 -9.62
C LYS A 110 3.93 -25.14 -10.30
N LEU A 111 3.97 -23.89 -9.85
CA LEU A 111 3.22 -22.81 -10.48
C LEU A 111 4.04 -22.29 -11.67
N GLU A 112 3.53 -22.45 -12.88
CA GLU A 112 4.16 -21.92 -14.10
C GLU A 112 4.02 -20.38 -14.14
N GLU A 113 2.85 -19.88 -13.71
CA GLU A 113 2.54 -18.48 -13.62
C GLU A 113 1.71 -18.21 -12.36
N ALA A 114 1.94 -17.07 -11.69
CA ALA A 114 1.13 -16.61 -10.58
C ALA A 114 0.13 -15.56 -11.08
N SER A 115 -1.14 -15.81 -10.79
CA SER A 115 -2.25 -14.86 -10.91
C SER A 115 -3.06 -14.91 -9.61
N TRP A 116 -3.87 -13.91 -9.33
CA TRP A 116 -4.66 -13.88 -8.08
C TRP A 116 -5.52 -15.12 -7.89
N PRO A 117 -6.20 -15.67 -8.92
CA PRO A 117 -6.91 -16.95 -8.77
C PRO A 117 -5.99 -18.12 -8.39
N ARG A 118 -4.81 -18.22 -9.00
CA ARG A 118 -3.85 -19.31 -8.70
C ARG A 118 -3.25 -19.15 -7.31
N VAL A 119 -2.91 -17.92 -6.90
CA VAL A 119 -2.39 -17.62 -5.56
C VAL A 119 -3.44 -17.90 -4.49
N SER A 120 -4.69 -17.48 -4.72
CA SER A 120 -5.79 -17.77 -3.81
C SER A 120 -6.05 -19.28 -3.70
N LYS A 121 -6.03 -20.01 -4.82
CA LYS A 121 -6.15 -21.47 -4.82
C LYS A 121 -5.02 -22.13 -4.04
N LEU A 122 -3.79 -21.64 -4.17
CA LEU A 122 -2.64 -22.16 -3.42
C LEU A 122 -2.85 -22.02 -1.92
N VAL A 123 -3.23 -20.84 -1.46
CA VAL A 123 -3.37 -20.50 -0.03
C VAL A 123 -4.63 -21.12 0.55
N ASN A 124 -5.77 -21.00 -0.12
CA ASN A 124 -7.08 -21.37 0.41
C ASN A 124 -7.56 -22.78 -0.02
N GLY A 125 -6.87 -23.43 -0.97
CA GLY A 125 -7.34 -24.66 -1.60
C GLY A 125 -7.27 -25.92 -0.73
N ARG A 126 -6.60 -25.86 0.42
CA ARG A 126 -6.47 -27.00 1.35
C ARG A 126 -7.23 -26.83 2.66
N ILE A 127 -8.03 -25.79 2.74
CA ILE A 127 -8.43 -25.21 4.01
C ILE A 127 -9.93 -25.37 4.29
N PHE A 128 -10.76 -25.55 3.26
CA PHE A 128 -12.21 -25.61 3.39
C PHE A 128 -12.75 -27.03 3.19
N ALA A 129 -13.75 -27.40 4.00
CA ALA A 129 -14.19 -28.76 4.12
C ALA A 129 -15.06 -29.30 2.96
N GLY A 130 -15.58 -28.45 2.08
CA GLY A 130 -16.41 -28.83 0.93
C GLY A 130 -15.85 -28.29 -0.38
N GLN A 131 -15.95 -29.04 -1.48
CA GLN A 131 -15.37 -28.63 -2.75
C GLN A 131 -15.99 -27.33 -3.28
N GLU A 132 -17.31 -27.21 -3.29
CA GLU A 132 -18.03 -26.04 -3.77
C GLU A 132 -17.75 -24.80 -2.92
N GLU A 133 -17.79 -24.96 -1.59
CA GLU A 133 -17.44 -23.89 -0.65
C GLU A 133 -15.99 -23.43 -0.82
N CYS A 134 -15.08 -24.39 -1.01
CA CYS A 134 -13.67 -24.12 -1.24
C CYS A 134 -13.46 -23.29 -2.52
N GLU A 135 -14.11 -23.65 -3.62
CA GLU A 135 -14.01 -22.93 -4.89
C GLU A 135 -14.63 -21.52 -4.79
N ALA A 136 -15.77 -21.39 -4.10
CA ALA A 136 -16.37 -20.07 -3.86
C ALA A 136 -15.45 -19.16 -3.05
N MET A 137 -14.84 -19.67 -1.98
CA MET A 137 -13.88 -18.92 -1.17
C MET A 137 -12.61 -18.55 -1.96
N GLN A 138 -12.09 -19.46 -2.76
CA GLN A 138 -10.93 -19.18 -3.61
C GLN A 138 -11.20 -18.03 -4.57
N ARG A 139 -12.36 -18.04 -5.24
CA ARG A 139 -12.77 -16.96 -6.16
C ARG A 139 -12.90 -15.64 -5.43
N ALA A 140 -13.54 -15.64 -4.28
CA ALA A 140 -13.77 -14.43 -3.50
C ALA A 140 -12.46 -13.80 -2.98
N PHE A 141 -11.54 -14.61 -2.43
CA PHE A 141 -10.23 -14.09 -2.02
C PHE A 141 -9.38 -13.65 -3.22
N ALA A 142 -9.51 -14.29 -4.38
CA ALA A 142 -8.82 -13.85 -5.58
C ALA A 142 -9.26 -12.43 -6.00
N GLN A 143 -10.57 -12.19 -6.06
CA GLN A 143 -11.13 -10.88 -6.38
C GLN A 143 -10.77 -9.82 -5.33
N LEU A 144 -10.82 -10.17 -4.05
CA LEU A 144 -10.43 -9.30 -2.95
C LEU A 144 -8.95 -8.89 -3.05
N TRP A 145 -8.06 -9.86 -3.27
CA TRP A 145 -6.63 -9.58 -3.35
C TRP A 145 -6.24 -8.82 -4.62
N GLU A 146 -6.94 -9.05 -5.72
CA GLU A 146 -6.78 -8.25 -6.94
C GLU A 146 -7.18 -6.79 -6.72
N ARG A 147 -8.29 -6.55 -6.03
CA ARG A 147 -8.70 -5.21 -5.64
C ARG A 147 -7.68 -4.53 -4.73
N PHE A 148 -7.23 -5.23 -3.69
CA PHE A 148 -6.17 -4.73 -2.81
C PHE A 148 -4.86 -4.46 -3.56
N ALA A 149 -4.54 -5.26 -4.58
CA ALA A 149 -3.38 -5.07 -5.43
C ALA A 149 -3.47 -3.78 -6.25
N ASN A 150 -4.65 -3.47 -6.78
CA ASN A 150 -4.89 -2.23 -7.50
C ASN A 150 -4.69 -1.02 -6.58
N ASP A 151 -5.27 -1.04 -5.37
CA ASP A 151 -5.05 0.04 -4.39
C ASP A 151 -3.57 0.16 -3.99
N PHE A 152 -2.88 -0.96 -3.76
CA PHE A 152 -1.47 -0.97 -3.35
C PHE A 152 -0.52 -0.45 -4.42
N THR A 153 -0.88 -0.56 -5.69
CA THR A 153 -0.06 -0.12 -6.83
C THR A 153 -0.43 1.25 -7.37
N GLU A 154 -1.56 1.81 -6.94
CA GLU A 154 -2.02 3.14 -7.33
C GLU A 154 -1.03 4.21 -6.85
N GLU A 155 -0.53 5.03 -7.79
CA GLU A 155 0.57 5.97 -7.52
C GLU A 155 0.22 7.00 -6.44
N CYS A 156 -0.97 7.59 -6.52
CA CYS A 156 -1.42 8.61 -5.59
C CYS A 156 -1.50 8.08 -4.16
N VAL A 157 -1.94 6.86 -4.03
CA VAL A 157 -2.09 6.08 -2.81
C VAL A 157 -0.74 5.79 -2.14
N VAL A 158 0.22 5.41 -2.95
CA VAL A 158 1.60 5.18 -2.52
C VAL A 158 2.27 6.48 -2.06
N ASP A 159 2.05 7.56 -2.80
CA ASP A 159 2.58 8.89 -2.48
C ASP A 159 2.02 9.41 -1.17
N GLU A 160 0.71 9.21 -0.93
CA GLU A 160 0.06 9.51 0.34
C GLU A 160 0.74 8.76 1.50
N TYR A 161 0.84 7.44 1.39
CA TYR A 161 1.46 6.60 2.42
C TYR A 161 2.92 6.99 2.69
N ASN A 162 3.71 7.20 1.64
CA ASN A 162 5.09 7.66 1.79
C ASN A 162 5.17 9.05 2.44
N SER A 163 4.18 9.91 2.21
CA SER A 163 4.14 11.24 2.82
C SER A 163 3.85 11.17 4.31
N PHE A 164 3.05 10.23 4.77
CA PHE A 164 2.88 9.96 6.20
C PHE A 164 4.09 9.26 6.81
N LYS A 165 4.64 8.24 6.15
CA LYS A 165 5.74 7.42 6.64
C LYS A 165 7.06 8.18 6.77
N HIS A 166 7.36 9.09 5.85
CA HIS A 166 8.64 9.77 5.74
C HIS A 166 8.58 11.26 6.14
N GLY A 167 8.18 11.54 7.38
CA GLY A 167 8.34 12.85 7.99
C GLY A 167 7.12 13.76 7.92
N PHE A 168 5.93 13.18 7.94
CA PHE A 168 4.67 13.96 8.04
C PHE A 168 4.54 15.05 6.96
N ARG A 169 4.86 14.73 5.71
CA ARG A 169 4.67 15.63 4.57
C ARG A 169 3.19 15.69 4.12
N ALA A 170 2.29 15.42 5.06
CA ALA A 170 0.85 15.38 4.84
C ALA A 170 0.13 16.14 5.96
N HIS A 171 -0.98 16.75 5.59
CA HIS A 171 -1.92 17.38 6.52
C HIS A 171 -3.19 16.56 6.60
N VAL A 172 -3.74 16.48 7.80
CA VAL A 172 -5.05 15.88 8.05
C VAL A 172 -6.14 16.81 7.56
N GLY A 173 -7.14 16.28 6.88
CA GLY A 173 -8.24 17.02 6.29
C GLY A 173 -8.17 17.04 4.77
N GLY A 174 -9.31 16.77 4.12
CA GLY A 174 -9.43 16.85 2.67
C GLY A 174 -9.40 18.32 2.22
N GLY A 175 -8.88 18.55 1.04
CA GLY A 175 -9.08 19.83 0.35
C GLY A 175 -10.52 19.93 -0.16
N PRO A 176 -10.99 21.14 -0.49
CA PRO A 176 -12.24 21.28 -1.21
C PRO A 176 -12.14 20.46 -2.50
N SER A 177 -13.10 19.61 -2.74
CA SER A 177 -13.21 18.89 -4.01
C SER A 177 -13.40 19.94 -5.11
N MET A 178 -12.32 20.30 -5.81
CA MET A 178 -12.44 21.14 -6.99
C MET A 178 -13.01 20.27 -8.10
N VAL A 179 -14.31 20.37 -8.30
CA VAL A 179 -14.96 19.76 -9.44
C VAL A 179 -14.43 20.45 -10.69
N ALA A 180 -14.01 19.66 -11.66
CA ALA A 180 -13.74 20.15 -12.98
C ALA A 180 -14.98 20.94 -13.47
N THR A 181 -14.78 22.12 -14.00
CA THR A 181 -15.84 22.91 -14.63
C THR A 181 -16.57 22.02 -15.63
N PRO A 182 -17.89 21.87 -15.52
CA PRO A 182 -18.64 21.08 -16.47
C PRO A 182 -18.41 21.61 -17.89
N PRO A 183 -18.45 20.75 -18.92
CA PRO A 183 -18.38 21.19 -20.31
C PRO A 183 -19.44 22.28 -20.55
N LYS A 184 -19.11 23.29 -21.37
CA LYS A 184 -20.06 24.36 -21.72
C LYS A 184 -21.39 23.75 -22.18
N GLY A 185 -22.47 24.02 -21.43
CA GLY A 185 -23.81 23.55 -21.74
C GLY A 185 -24.42 22.50 -20.81
N ALA A 186 -23.65 21.97 -19.84
CA ALA A 186 -24.23 21.12 -18.77
C ALA A 186 -24.72 21.99 -17.62
N SER A 187 -25.91 21.71 -17.09
CA SER A 187 -26.39 22.36 -15.87
C SER A 187 -25.43 22.05 -14.73
N ALA A 188 -24.91 23.08 -14.07
CA ALA A 188 -24.03 22.91 -12.93
C ALA A 188 -24.84 22.30 -11.78
N GLU A 189 -24.72 21.00 -11.54
CA GLU A 189 -25.15 20.45 -10.27
C GLU A 189 -24.24 21.00 -9.15
N PRO A 190 -24.82 21.37 -7.99
CA PRO A 190 -24.02 21.89 -6.91
C PRO A 190 -23.01 20.85 -6.45
N PHE A 191 -21.79 21.31 -6.21
CA PHE A 191 -20.64 20.52 -5.76
C PHE A 191 -21.04 19.64 -4.56
N LYS A 192 -20.96 18.31 -4.72
CA LYS A 192 -20.99 17.40 -3.60
C LYS A 192 -19.58 17.28 -3.05
N ILE A 193 -19.39 17.69 -1.79
CA ILE A 193 -18.19 17.30 -1.04
C ILE A 193 -18.22 15.78 -0.92
N ALA A 194 -17.28 15.11 -1.55
CA ALA A 194 -17.29 13.64 -1.63
C ALA A 194 -17.04 12.98 -0.25
N SER A 195 -16.34 13.65 0.64
CA SER A 195 -16.12 13.20 2.03
C SER A 195 -15.64 14.37 2.90
N ASP A 196 -16.07 14.38 4.17
CA ASP A 196 -15.50 15.25 5.21
C ASP A 196 -14.09 14.81 5.62
N PHE A 197 -13.68 13.62 5.23
CA PHE A 197 -12.42 13.01 5.60
C PHE A 197 -11.43 12.99 4.43
N GLY A 198 -10.20 13.30 4.72
CA GLY A 198 -9.17 13.27 3.69
C GLY A 198 -7.78 13.59 4.20
N SER A 199 -6.84 13.59 3.27
CA SER A 199 -5.47 14.02 3.48
C SER A 199 -5.01 14.92 2.34
N THR A 200 -4.07 15.80 2.66
CA THR A 200 -3.39 16.67 1.71
C THR A 200 -1.90 16.49 1.88
N PHE A 201 -1.18 16.23 0.79
CA PHE A 201 0.25 15.92 0.86
C PHE A 201 1.04 16.48 -0.32
N PHE A 202 2.37 16.54 -0.14
CA PHE A 202 3.30 17.06 -1.12
C PHE A 202 4.14 15.94 -1.72
N VAL A 203 4.26 15.94 -3.04
CA VAL A 203 5.09 14.98 -3.76
C VAL A 203 5.99 15.66 -4.78
N PRO A 204 7.21 15.17 -4.99
CA PRO A 204 8.03 15.60 -6.11
C PRO A 204 7.49 14.98 -7.40
N ARG A 205 7.34 15.77 -8.44
CA ARG A 205 7.06 15.30 -9.80
C ARG A 205 8.21 15.70 -10.72
N GLU A 206 8.84 14.74 -11.35
CA GLU A 206 9.89 15.00 -12.32
C GLU A 206 9.34 15.80 -13.50
N LEU A 207 10.13 16.70 -14.04
CA LEU A 207 9.78 17.43 -15.27
C LEU A 207 10.02 16.51 -16.47
N GLU A 208 9.06 16.46 -17.38
CA GLU A 208 9.06 15.56 -18.54
C GLU A 208 10.24 15.74 -19.52
N SER A 209 10.94 16.86 -19.41
CA SER A 209 12.15 17.12 -20.19
C SER A 209 13.28 17.54 -19.28
N PRO A 210 14.10 16.60 -18.79
CA PRO A 210 15.31 16.97 -18.06
C PRO A 210 16.24 17.72 -18.99
N ARG A 211 16.54 18.97 -18.67
CA ARG A 211 17.51 19.77 -19.42
C ARG A 211 18.90 19.18 -19.23
N PRO A 212 19.76 19.18 -20.25
CA PRO A 212 21.14 18.72 -20.12
C PRO A 212 21.85 19.38 -18.93
N GLY A 213 22.42 18.60 -18.04
CA GLY A 213 23.09 19.07 -16.82
C GLY A 213 22.23 19.13 -15.56
N PHE A 214 20.92 18.93 -15.64
CA PHE A 214 20.00 18.95 -14.48
C PHE A 214 19.30 17.61 -14.32
N LYS A 215 19.95 16.67 -13.67
CA LYS A 215 19.43 15.29 -13.46
C LYS A 215 18.29 15.19 -12.43
N HIS A 216 18.02 16.25 -11.68
CA HIS A 216 17.13 16.19 -10.52
C HIS A 216 16.17 17.39 -10.45
N LEU A 217 15.70 17.86 -11.61
CA LEU A 217 14.67 18.89 -11.64
C LEU A 217 13.30 18.26 -11.34
N PHE A 218 12.67 18.77 -10.31
CA PHE A 218 11.31 18.38 -9.98
C PHE A 218 10.50 19.62 -9.57
N ARG A 219 9.21 19.53 -9.71
CA ARG A 219 8.25 20.45 -9.12
C ARG A 219 7.56 19.79 -7.93
N ILE A 220 7.13 20.59 -7.00
CA ILE A 220 6.29 20.13 -5.90
C ILE A 220 4.85 20.10 -6.39
N ALA A 221 4.23 18.91 -6.36
CA ALA A 221 2.81 18.75 -6.62
C ALA A 221 2.05 18.68 -5.28
N TYR A 222 0.85 19.22 -5.29
CA TYR A 222 -0.09 19.22 -4.20
C TYR A 222 -1.18 18.20 -4.49
N CYS A 223 -1.32 17.22 -3.64
CA CYS A 223 -2.29 16.14 -3.82
C CYS A 223 -3.29 16.13 -2.67
N HIS A 224 -4.56 15.92 -3.00
CA HIS A 224 -5.64 15.73 -2.03
C HIS A 224 -6.28 14.38 -2.28
N VAL A 225 -6.54 13.65 -1.20
CA VAL A 225 -7.23 12.36 -1.25
C VAL A 225 -8.39 12.39 -0.27
N ASN A 226 -9.57 12.03 -0.74
CA ASN A 226 -10.72 11.80 0.13
C ASN A 226 -10.69 10.37 0.67
N ILE A 227 -11.10 10.21 1.90
CA ILE A 227 -11.10 8.94 2.63
C ILE A 227 -12.54 8.56 2.96
N GLN A 228 -12.86 7.27 2.83
CA GLN A 228 -14.10 6.67 3.31
C GLN A 228 -13.79 5.80 4.53
N PRO A 229 -13.86 6.32 5.77
CA PRO A 229 -13.39 5.61 6.96
C PRO A 229 -14.11 4.30 7.21
N THR A 230 -15.42 4.23 6.97
CA THR A 230 -16.22 3.00 7.15
C THR A 230 -15.78 1.88 6.19
N ALA A 231 -15.44 2.23 4.95
CA ALA A 231 -14.89 1.27 4.00
C ALA A 231 -13.50 0.77 4.44
N MET A 232 -12.67 1.64 5.05
CA MET A 232 -11.38 1.25 5.61
C MET A 232 -11.51 0.28 6.78
N VAL A 233 -12.49 0.45 7.66
CA VAL A 233 -12.78 -0.48 8.77
C VAL A 233 -13.10 -1.88 8.23
N SER A 234 -13.96 -1.97 7.22
CA SER A 234 -14.29 -3.24 6.57
C SER A 234 -13.07 -3.86 5.88
N ALA A 235 -12.30 -3.06 5.16
CA ALA A 235 -11.09 -3.52 4.48
C ALA A 235 -10.02 -4.05 5.44
N LEU A 236 -9.78 -3.37 6.56
CA LEU A 236 -8.85 -3.81 7.60
C LEU A 236 -9.27 -5.14 8.24
N SER A 237 -10.57 -5.36 8.42
CA SER A 237 -11.11 -6.64 8.88
C SER A 237 -10.82 -7.75 7.86
N MET A 238 -11.02 -7.49 6.57
CA MET A 238 -10.73 -8.45 5.48
C MET A 238 -9.23 -8.71 5.31
N ILE A 239 -8.38 -7.70 5.52
CA ILE A 239 -6.93 -7.86 5.57
C ILE A 239 -6.53 -8.78 6.72
N SER A 240 -7.09 -8.61 7.91
CA SER A 240 -6.81 -9.48 9.07
C SER A 240 -7.19 -10.93 8.79
N ILE A 241 -8.35 -11.17 8.17
CA ILE A 241 -8.78 -12.52 7.76
C ILE A 241 -7.80 -13.09 6.72
N SER A 242 -7.43 -12.31 5.72
CA SER A 242 -6.47 -12.72 4.68
C SER A 242 -5.11 -13.07 5.26
N ILE A 243 -4.56 -12.22 6.15
CA ILE A 243 -3.29 -12.47 6.85
C ILE A 243 -3.38 -13.76 7.67
N ASN A 244 -4.49 -13.95 8.41
CA ASN A 244 -4.69 -15.17 9.18
C ASN A 244 -4.61 -16.43 8.31
N ASN A 245 -5.29 -16.43 7.17
CA ASN A 245 -5.31 -17.58 6.26
C ASN A 245 -3.93 -17.84 5.62
N VAL A 246 -3.22 -16.77 5.21
CA VAL A 246 -1.85 -16.89 4.69
C VAL A 246 -0.90 -17.43 5.75
N VAL A 247 -1.00 -16.96 6.99
CA VAL A 247 -0.18 -17.43 8.12
C VAL A 247 -0.48 -18.89 8.43
N ALA A 248 -1.77 -19.30 8.45
CA ALA A 248 -2.17 -20.69 8.63
C ALA A 248 -1.56 -21.60 7.52
N PHE A 249 -1.66 -21.16 6.26
CA PHE A 249 -1.02 -21.86 5.14
C PHE A 249 0.51 -21.98 5.31
N LEU A 250 1.19 -20.90 5.68
CA LEU A 250 2.63 -20.91 5.91
C LEU A 250 3.03 -21.80 7.08
N ARG A 251 2.23 -21.85 8.15
CA ARG A 251 2.43 -22.78 9.28
C ARG A 251 2.34 -24.22 8.80
N LEU A 252 1.31 -24.61 8.05
CA LEU A 252 1.21 -25.93 7.45
C LEU A 252 2.41 -26.25 6.55
N ALA A 253 2.80 -25.30 5.69
CA ALA A 253 3.97 -25.46 4.84
C ALA A 253 5.26 -25.66 5.64
N ASN A 254 5.38 -25.15 6.86
CA ASN A 254 6.52 -25.33 7.75
C ASN A 254 6.40 -26.54 8.71
N GLY A 255 5.38 -27.38 8.54
CA GLY A 255 5.23 -28.63 9.28
C GLY A 255 4.54 -28.48 10.63
N HIS A 256 3.82 -27.39 10.86
CA HIS A 256 2.93 -27.28 12.01
C HIS A 256 1.70 -28.17 11.81
N LEU A 257 1.21 -28.78 12.88
CA LEU A 257 0.00 -29.59 12.83
C LEU A 257 -1.22 -28.71 12.46
N ALA A 258 -2.16 -29.30 11.74
CA ALA A 258 -3.41 -28.62 11.37
C ALA A 258 -4.30 -28.34 12.58
N GLU A 259 -4.16 -29.12 13.64
CA GLU A 259 -4.85 -28.94 14.91
C GLU A 259 -4.46 -27.60 15.54
N GLY A 260 -5.47 -26.75 15.82
CA GLY A 260 -5.28 -25.40 16.36
C GLY A 260 -4.98 -24.31 15.31
N LEU A 261 -5.01 -24.63 14.02
CA LEU A 261 -5.00 -23.62 12.97
C LEU A 261 -6.43 -23.14 12.71
N GLU A 262 -6.72 -21.95 13.14
CA GLU A 262 -8.00 -21.30 12.86
C GLU A 262 -7.97 -20.67 11.47
N ILE A 263 -8.89 -21.13 10.62
CA ILE A 263 -9.11 -20.54 9.31
C ILE A 263 -10.37 -19.71 9.39
N ARG A 264 -10.27 -18.47 8.91
CA ARG A 264 -11.34 -17.52 9.04
C ARG A 264 -12.05 -17.32 7.72
N LYS A 265 -13.38 -17.36 7.80
CA LYS A 265 -14.27 -17.00 6.71
C LYS A 265 -14.83 -15.61 6.98
N PRO A 266 -14.97 -14.76 5.96
CA PRO A 266 -15.73 -13.54 6.13
C PRO A 266 -17.19 -13.88 6.40
N THR A 267 -17.76 -13.24 7.40
CA THR A 267 -19.18 -13.48 7.80
C THR A 267 -20.18 -12.96 6.77
N LYS A 268 -19.79 -12.02 5.93
CA LYS A 268 -20.58 -11.45 4.84
C LYS A 268 -19.68 -11.16 3.66
N MET A 269 -19.51 -12.14 2.79
CA MET A 269 -18.81 -11.93 1.51
C MET A 269 -19.55 -10.92 0.61
N GLU A 270 -20.88 -10.86 0.71
CA GLU A 270 -21.74 -9.94 -0.03
C GLU A 270 -21.51 -8.46 0.31
N ALA A 271 -20.93 -8.15 1.48
CA ALA A 271 -20.54 -6.79 1.85
C ALA A 271 -19.29 -6.30 1.09
N PHE A 272 -18.64 -7.16 0.33
CA PHE A 272 -17.47 -6.88 -0.45
C PHE A 272 -17.79 -6.99 -1.93
N ASP A 273 -18.51 -5.98 -2.46
CA ASP A 273 -18.75 -5.88 -3.89
C ASP A 273 -17.43 -5.53 -4.59
N PRO A 274 -16.86 -6.45 -5.40
CA PRO A 274 -15.64 -6.15 -6.15
C PRO A 274 -15.86 -5.09 -7.23
N ALA A 275 -17.10 -4.80 -7.60
CA ALA A 275 -17.50 -3.73 -8.52
C ALA A 275 -17.74 -2.39 -7.82
N ALA A 276 -17.79 -2.36 -6.47
CA ALA A 276 -17.88 -1.10 -5.74
C ALA A 276 -16.64 -0.25 -6.00
N GLU A 277 -16.82 1.07 -6.01
CA GLU A 277 -15.74 2.05 -6.23
C GLU A 277 -14.49 1.74 -5.38
N PRO A 278 -13.28 2.12 -5.85
CA PRO A 278 -12.05 1.96 -5.09
C PRO A 278 -12.24 2.40 -3.63
N LEU A 279 -11.69 1.64 -2.67
CA LEU A 279 -11.87 1.85 -1.21
C LEU A 279 -11.39 3.22 -0.71
N GLY A 280 -10.75 3.98 -1.53
CA GLY A 280 -10.58 5.42 -1.39
C GLY A 280 -11.29 6.06 -2.55
N GLY A 281 -12.39 6.75 -2.33
CA GLY A 281 -12.99 7.62 -3.34
C GLY A 281 -11.95 8.65 -3.77
N LEU A 282 -11.19 8.30 -4.80
CA LEU A 282 -10.05 9.07 -5.27
C LEU A 282 -10.56 10.20 -6.15
N VAL A 283 -10.66 11.39 -5.58
CA VAL A 283 -10.51 12.59 -6.40
C VAL A 283 -9.13 13.16 -6.07
N ALA A 284 -8.11 12.63 -6.71
CA ALA A 284 -6.80 13.25 -6.67
C ALA A 284 -6.82 14.48 -7.59
N VAL A 285 -7.02 15.65 -7.03
CA VAL A 285 -6.83 16.90 -7.77
C VAL A 285 -5.36 17.28 -7.66
N THR A 286 -4.59 16.95 -8.67
CA THR A 286 -3.22 17.47 -8.80
C THR A 286 -3.32 18.88 -9.37
N LEU A 287 -3.25 19.90 -8.54
CA LEU A 287 -3.01 21.26 -9.01
C LEU A 287 -1.59 21.31 -9.56
N LYS A 288 -1.47 21.39 -10.87
CA LYS A 288 -0.20 21.64 -11.57
C LYS A 288 -0.06 23.15 -11.76
N PRO A 289 0.61 23.88 -10.87
CA PRO A 289 0.95 25.24 -11.21
C PRO A 289 1.87 25.21 -12.44
N ASN A 290 1.46 25.83 -13.53
CA ASN A 290 2.33 26.05 -14.67
C ASN A 290 3.35 27.11 -14.30
N VAL A 291 4.39 26.71 -13.59
CA VAL A 291 5.53 27.59 -13.30
C VAL A 291 6.57 27.36 -14.39
N THR A 292 6.64 28.26 -15.33
CA THR A 292 7.76 28.33 -16.28
C THR A 292 8.90 29.02 -15.55
N ILE A 293 9.94 28.29 -15.14
CA ILE A 293 11.14 28.87 -14.57
C ILE A 293 12.05 29.28 -15.73
N PRO A 294 12.41 30.56 -15.85
CA PRO A 294 13.30 31.05 -16.90
C PRO A 294 14.67 30.38 -16.89
N ASP A 295 15.27 30.15 -18.04
CA ASP A 295 16.57 29.44 -18.17
C ASP A 295 17.70 30.08 -17.40
N ASN A 296 17.67 31.41 -17.23
CA ASN A 296 18.67 32.17 -16.48
C ASN A 296 18.54 32.01 -14.94
N GLU A 297 17.44 31.48 -14.44
CA GLU A 297 17.24 31.22 -13.01
C GLU A 297 17.78 29.86 -12.56
N PHE A 298 18.26 29.03 -13.49
CA PHE A 298 18.92 27.75 -13.18
C PHE A 298 20.44 27.92 -13.09
N PRO A 299 20.99 28.37 -11.95
CA PRO A 299 22.42 28.31 -11.79
C PRO A 299 22.86 26.85 -11.68
N GLN A 300 24.03 26.54 -12.22
CA GLN A 300 24.69 25.27 -11.89
C GLN A 300 24.95 25.25 -10.37
N LEU A 301 24.04 24.60 -9.63
CA LEU A 301 24.08 24.53 -8.19
C LEU A 301 24.99 23.37 -7.77
N THR A 302 26.29 23.61 -7.72
CA THR A 302 27.18 22.75 -6.94
C THR A 302 26.96 23.01 -5.45
N LYS A 303 27.29 22.06 -4.58
CA LYS A 303 27.24 22.21 -3.12
C LYS A 303 27.97 23.49 -2.68
N ASP A 304 29.12 23.77 -3.26
CA ASP A 304 29.97 24.94 -2.91
C ASP A 304 29.27 26.25 -3.27
N ARG A 305 28.68 26.36 -4.46
CA ARG A 305 27.86 27.53 -4.83
C ARG A 305 26.62 27.75 -3.96
N ILE A 306 25.98 26.67 -3.48
CA ILE A 306 24.89 26.79 -2.51
C ILE A 306 25.43 27.36 -1.21
N LEU A 307 26.55 26.86 -0.71
CA LEU A 307 27.18 27.34 0.53
C LEU A 307 27.64 28.79 0.41
N GLU A 308 28.26 29.20 -0.70
CA GLU A 308 28.62 30.58 -0.99
C GLU A 308 27.40 31.51 -0.99
N ARG A 309 26.31 31.13 -1.62
CA ARG A 309 25.07 31.91 -1.61
C ARG A 309 24.43 32.04 -0.22
N LEU A 310 24.46 30.96 0.57
CA LEU A 310 23.99 30.98 1.95
C LEU A 310 24.87 31.87 2.83
N ALA A 311 26.19 31.84 2.62
CA ALA A 311 27.13 32.71 3.31
C ALA A 311 26.92 34.20 2.94
N ALA A 312 26.72 34.50 1.65
CA ALA A 312 26.46 35.86 1.17
C ALA A 312 25.10 36.45 1.66
N ARG A 313 24.13 35.61 2.01
CA ARG A 313 22.83 36.01 2.55
C ARG A 313 22.83 36.25 4.08
N ARG A 314 23.89 35.91 4.79
CA ARG A 314 23.99 36.26 6.22
C ARG A 314 24.14 37.79 6.31
N PRO A 315 23.21 38.51 6.96
CA PRO A 315 23.37 39.94 7.14
C PRO A 315 24.67 40.19 7.88
N ALA A 316 25.50 41.06 7.32
CA ALA A 316 26.68 41.56 8.00
C ALA A 316 26.22 42.25 9.28
N GLY A 317 26.46 41.64 10.44
CA GLY A 317 26.31 42.29 11.73
C GLY A 317 24.95 42.11 12.42
N GLY A 318 24.60 40.90 12.80
CA GLY A 318 23.75 40.65 13.96
C GLY A 318 24.67 40.37 15.17
N LYS A 319 25.03 41.40 15.91
CA LYS A 319 25.55 41.23 17.27
C LYS A 319 24.46 40.49 18.04
N ALA A 320 24.80 39.29 18.54
CA ALA A 320 23.98 38.60 19.52
C ALA A 320 23.79 39.52 20.73
N ALA A 321 22.55 39.84 21.03
CA ALA A 321 22.14 40.39 22.31
C ALA A 321 21.75 39.22 23.23
#